data_2268f31a54a4c523979156276f937d86
#
_entry.id   2268f31a54a4c523979156276f937d86
#
_cell.length_a   1.000
_cell.length_b   1.000
_cell.length_c   1.000
_cell.angle_alpha   90.00
_cell.angle_beta   90.00
_cell.angle_gamma   90.00
#
_symmetry.space_group_name_H-M   'P 1'
#
loop_
_entity.id
_entity.type
_entity.pdbx_description
1 polymer ?
#
loop_
_entity_poly.entity_id
_entity_poly.type
_entity_poly.pdbx_seq_one_letter_code
_entity_poly.pdbx_strand_id
1 'polypeptide(L)'
;MYRKILITTDGSAVSSKTACAGVQFAEQLGAEVLAVFVAPEYQYPIYVEIIPPSYPSEADYRAAMERAGTEHTQDVAASCAKRGVRCATLTAFHESAALKIVDVAQQHGCDLIFMGSHGRSGWGQLLLGSVTNKVLQHSKIPVLVHRLIQEPGGK
;
A
#
# COMPACT_ATOMS: atom_id res chain seq x y z
N MET A 1 -19.89 7.55 9.54
CA MET A 1 -18.64 8.32 9.46
C MET A 1 -17.48 7.35 9.60
N TYR A 2 -16.49 7.42 8.72
CA TYR A 2 -15.34 6.51 8.77
C TYR A 2 -14.47 6.77 9.99
N ARG A 3 -14.00 5.71 10.66
CA ARG A 3 -13.24 5.80 11.91
C ARG A 3 -11.84 5.21 11.79
N LYS A 4 -11.63 4.28 10.86
CA LYS A 4 -10.34 3.65 10.63
C LYS A 4 -10.12 3.40 9.14
N ILE A 5 -9.11 4.06 8.59
CA ILE A 5 -8.82 4.06 7.16
C ILE A 5 -7.55 3.25 6.91
N LEU A 6 -7.64 2.23 6.05
CA LEU A 6 -6.47 1.58 5.52
C LEU A 6 -5.92 2.40 4.36
N ILE A 7 -4.65 2.81 4.43
CA ILE A 7 -3.92 3.49 3.35
C ILE A 7 -2.85 2.56 2.81
N THR A 8 -2.86 2.29 1.51
CA THR A 8 -1.85 1.45 0.86
C THR A 8 -0.68 2.27 0.37
N THR A 9 0.53 1.72 0.48
CA THR A 9 1.73 2.29 -0.15
C THR A 9 2.57 1.18 -0.78
N ASP A 10 3.21 1.49 -1.91
CA ASP A 10 4.18 0.62 -2.57
C ASP A 10 5.59 1.25 -2.60
N GLY A 11 5.77 2.36 -1.87
CA GLY A 11 7.01 3.09 -1.76
C GLY A 11 7.34 3.98 -2.97
N SER A 12 6.50 4.03 -4.00
CA SER A 12 6.69 4.94 -5.13
C SER A 12 6.34 6.38 -4.76
N ALA A 13 6.91 7.36 -5.49
CA ALA A 13 6.59 8.77 -5.30
C ALA A 13 5.09 9.08 -5.51
N VAL A 14 4.44 8.37 -6.42
CA VAL A 14 2.99 8.47 -6.68
C VAL A 14 2.22 7.99 -5.48
N SER A 15 2.61 6.84 -4.93
CA SER A 15 1.99 6.24 -3.75
C SER A 15 2.16 7.13 -2.51
N SER A 16 3.34 7.72 -2.30
CA SER A 16 3.59 8.64 -1.19
C SER A 16 2.70 9.90 -1.26
N LYS A 17 2.53 10.49 -2.44
CA LYS A 17 1.61 11.63 -2.64
C LYS A 17 0.16 11.23 -2.36
N THR A 18 -0.25 10.07 -2.84
CA THR A 18 -1.59 9.53 -2.58
C THR A 18 -1.81 9.28 -1.09
N ALA A 19 -0.83 8.69 -0.42
CA ALA A 19 -0.90 8.45 1.01
C ALA A 19 -1.02 9.75 1.83
N CYS A 20 -0.28 10.80 1.44
CA CYS A 20 -0.44 12.12 2.06
C CYS A 20 -1.87 12.66 1.92
N ALA A 21 -2.50 12.52 0.76
CA ALA A 21 -3.90 12.91 0.56
C ALA A 21 -4.85 12.07 1.45
N GLY A 22 -4.58 10.78 1.59
CA GLY A 22 -5.32 9.89 2.48
C GLY A 22 -5.21 10.28 3.96
N VAL A 23 -4.02 10.71 4.40
CA VAL A 23 -3.81 11.20 5.77
C VAL A 23 -4.57 12.52 6.01
N GLN A 24 -4.56 13.44 5.04
CA GLN A 24 -5.37 14.66 5.12
C GLN A 24 -6.87 14.35 5.24
N PHE A 25 -7.32 13.38 4.47
CA PHE A 25 -8.71 12.93 4.52
C PHE A 25 -9.05 12.31 5.89
N ALA A 26 -8.17 11.49 6.46
CA ALA A 26 -8.32 10.91 7.78
C ALA A 26 -8.37 11.99 8.88
N GLU A 27 -7.51 13.01 8.79
CA GLU A 27 -7.49 14.16 9.71
C GLU A 27 -8.85 14.87 9.73
N GLN A 28 -9.42 15.17 8.54
CA GLN A 28 -10.72 15.85 8.42
C GLN A 28 -11.87 15.05 9.03
N LEU A 29 -11.77 13.73 9.03
CA LEU A 29 -12.78 12.83 9.59
C LEU A 29 -12.55 12.48 11.06
N GLY A 30 -11.41 12.85 11.64
CA GLY A 30 -10.99 12.38 12.96
C GLY A 30 -10.75 10.86 13.00
N ALA A 31 -10.41 10.27 11.86
CA ALA A 31 -10.16 8.83 11.71
C ALA A 31 -8.70 8.47 12.01
N GLU A 32 -8.48 7.24 12.47
CA GLU A 32 -7.14 6.66 12.57
C GLU A 32 -6.73 5.99 11.26
N VAL A 33 -5.42 5.83 11.07
CA VAL A 33 -4.82 5.27 9.86
C VAL A 33 -4.12 3.95 10.15
N LEU A 34 -4.31 2.97 9.27
CA LEU A 34 -3.47 1.80 9.13
C LEU A 34 -2.73 1.89 7.79
N ALA A 35 -1.43 2.19 7.83
CA ALA A 35 -0.59 2.22 6.63
C ALA A 35 -0.08 0.81 6.32
N VAL A 36 -0.30 0.33 5.10
CA VAL A 36 0.00 -1.05 4.71
C VAL A 36 0.90 -1.10 3.48
N PHE A 37 1.98 -1.84 3.60
CA PHE A 37 2.79 -2.32 2.48
C PHE A 37 2.61 -3.84 2.35
N VAL A 38 2.36 -4.32 1.13
CA VAL A 38 2.26 -5.75 0.83
C VAL A 38 3.44 -6.16 -0.03
N ALA A 39 4.29 -7.02 0.52
CA ALA A 39 5.39 -7.66 -0.19
C ALA A 39 4.93 -8.97 -0.84
N PRO A 40 5.50 -9.33 -2.00
CA PRO A 40 5.29 -10.66 -2.57
C PRO A 40 5.78 -11.76 -1.61
N GLU A 41 5.23 -12.94 -1.73
CA GLU A 41 5.76 -14.14 -1.07
C GLU A 41 7.13 -14.51 -1.64
N TYR A 42 7.96 -15.17 -0.82
CA TYR A 42 9.25 -15.68 -1.27
C TYR A 42 9.03 -16.75 -2.34
N GLN A 43 9.76 -16.64 -3.44
CA GLN A 43 9.72 -17.62 -4.53
C GLN A 43 10.89 -18.61 -4.40
N TYR A 44 10.58 -19.87 -4.15
CA TYR A 44 11.61 -20.91 -4.15
C TYR A 44 12.11 -21.16 -5.58
N PRO A 45 13.43 -21.30 -5.78
CA PRO A 45 14.02 -21.52 -7.10
C PRO A 45 13.83 -22.97 -7.56
N ILE A 46 12.60 -23.37 -7.87
CA ILE A 46 12.24 -24.77 -8.20
C ILE A 46 12.67 -25.22 -9.60
N TYR A 47 13.10 -24.30 -10.46
CA TYR A 47 13.46 -24.61 -11.86
C TYR A 47 14.96 -24.50 -12.14
N VAL A 48 15.80 -24.44 -11.13
CA VAL A 48 17.27 -24.38 -11.27
C VAL A 48 17.90 -25.62 -10.69
N GLU A 49 18.77 -26.27 -11.47
CA GLU A 49 19.53 -27.47 -11.02
C GLU A 49 20.54 -27.09 -9.91
N ILE A 50 21.06 -25.88 -9.96
CA ILE A 50 22.01 -25.35 -8.96
C ILE A 50 21.53 -23.96 -8.53
N ILE A 51 21.23 -23.81 -7.24
CA ILE A 51 20.89 -22.51 -6.65
C ILE A 51 22.16 -21.67 -6.53
N PRO A 52 22.24 -20.50 -7.21
CA PRO A 52 23.40 -19.64 -7.08
C PRO A 52 23.63 -19.21 -5.62
N PRO A 53 24.87 -19.12 -5.14
CA PRO A 53 25.17 -18.64 -3.80
C PRO A 53 24.64 -17.22 -3.51
N SER A 54 24.40 -16.43 -4.56
CA SER A 54 23.83 -15.07 -4.49
C SER A 54 22.30 -15.06 -4.35
N TYR A 55 21.63 -16.21 -4.46
CA TYR A 55 20.18 -16.26 -4.26
C TYR A 55 19.85 -16.12 -2.78
N PRO A 56 19.00 -15.15 -2.38
CA PRO A 56 18.73 -14.91 -0.97
C PRO A 56 17.99 -16.09 -0.34
N SER A 57 18.29 -16.37 0.92
CA SER A 57 17.45 -17.27 1.71
C SER A 57 16.07 -16.66 1.95
N GLU A 58 15.09 -17.48 2.28
CA GLU A 58 13.75 -16.99 2.67
C GLU A 58 13.83 -16.01 3.83
N ALA A 59 14.69 -16.29 4.83
CA ALA A 59 14.89 -15.43 5.97
C ALA A 59 15.48 -14.06 5.58
N ASP A 60 16.48 -14.03 4.70
CA ASP A 60 17.09 -12.79 4.22
C ASP A 60 16.10 -11.99 3.36
N TYR A 61 15.35 -12.67 2.51
CA TYR A 61 14.29 -12.04 1.71
C TYR A 61 13.24 -11.40 2.60
N ARG A 62 12.72 -12.15 3.58
CA ARG A 62 11.70 -11.66 4.51
C ARG A 62 12.21 -10.45 5.30
N ALA A 63 13.43 -10.54 5.84
CA ALA A 63 14.04 -9.42 6.56
C ALA A 63 14.24 -8.18 5.67
N ALA A 64 14.62 -8.36 4.39
CA ALA A 64 14.74 -7.27 3.43
C ALA A 64 13.38 -6.62 3.13
N MET A 65 12.32 -7.42 2.95
CA MET A 65 10.97 -6.91 2.69
C MET A 65 10.36 -6.22 3.90
N GLU A 66 10.62 -6.68 5.11
CA GLU A 66 10.20 -6.00 6.34
C GLU A 66 10.88 -4.64 6.51
N ARG A 67 12.17 -4.54 6.21
CA ARG A 67 12.87 -3.24 6.16
C ARG A 67 12.26 -2.31 5.11
N ALA A 68 12.06 -2.79 3.91
CA ALA A 68 11.43 -2.02 2.85
C ALA A 68 10.02 -1.56 3.25
N GLY A 69 9.23 -2.43 3.87
CA GLY A 69 7.89 -2.09 4.36
C GLY A 69 7.92 -1.01 5.43
N THR A 70 8.89 -1.08 6.36
CA THR A 70 9.10 -0.03 7.36
C THR A 70 9.44 1.30 6.69
N GLU A 71 10.36 1.33 5.74
CA GLU A 71 10.74 2.53 5.01
C GLU A 71 9.55 3.12 4.23
N HIS A 72 8.79 2.28 3.52
CA HIS A 72 7.65 2.73 2.70
C HIS A 72 6.49 3.25 3.54
N THR A 73 6.24 2.69 4.72
CA THR A 73 5.17 3.14 5.62
C THR A 73 5.59 4.29 6.52
N GLN A 74 6.90 4.54 6.68
CA GLN A 74 7.43 5.59 7.55
C GLN A 74 6.99 6.99 7.11
N ASP A 75 6.95 7.26 5.81
CA ASP A 75 6.49 8.55 5.28
C ASP A 75 5.03 8.81 5.65
N VAL A 76 4.20 7.77 5.58
CA VAL A 76 2.78 7.85 5.98
C VAL A 76 2.68 8.12 7.49
N ALA A 77 3.43 7.38 8.30
CA ALA A 77 3.45 7.56 9.75
C ALA A 77 3.94 8.95 10.15
N ALA A 78 4.98 9.47 9.49
CA ALA A 78 5.48 10.82 9.71
C ALA A 78 4.44 11.90 9.32
N SER A 79 3.72 11.69 8.22
CA SER A 79 2.62 12.57 7.81
C SER A 79 1.49 12.58 8.83
N CYS A 80 1.12 11.41 9.36
CA CYS A 80 0.13 11.26 10.43
C CYS A 80 0.57 11.99 11.70
N ALA A 81 1.82 11.80 12.13
CA ALA A 81 2.36 12.44 13.34
C ALA A 81 2.31 13.98 13.25
N LYS A 82 2.68 14.54 12.10
CA LYS A 82 2.62 16.00 11.85
C LYS A 82 1.20 16.57 11.95
N ARG A 83 0.17 15.74 11.73
CA ARG A 83 -1.25 16.12 11.71
C ARG A 83 -2.02 15.66 12.94
N GLY A 84 -1.35 15.01 13.90
CA GLY A 84 -2.01 14.48 15.09
C GLY A 84 -2.96 13.30 14.82
N VAL A 85 -2.79 12.62 13.68
CA VAL A 85 -3.57 11.43 13.31
C VAL A 85 -2.93 10.19 13.91
N ARG A 86 -3.71 9.37 14.59
CA ARG A 86 -3.22 8.07 15.09
C ARG A 86 -2.92 7.14 13.93
N CYS A 87 -1.73 6.54 13.92
CA CYS A 87 -1.28 5.69 12.84
C CYS A 87 -0.61 4.42 13.37
N ALA A 88 -0.98 3.29 12.75
CA ALA A 88 -0.24 2.04 12.84
C ALA A 88 0.30 1.69 11.45
N THR A 89 1.40 0.94 11.40
CA THR A 89 2.03 0.48 10.16
C THR A 89 2.07 -1.04 10.13
N LEU A 90 1.95 -1.61 8.94
CA LEU A 90 1.97 -3.05 8.74
C LEU A 90 2.68 -3.41 7.43
N THR A 91 3.63 -4.34 7.51
CA THR A 91 4.15 -5.08 6.37
C THR A 91 3.47 -6.44 6.32
N ALA A 92 2.84 -6.76 5.21
CA ALA A 92 2.17 -8.03 4.99
C ALA A 92 2.78 -8.75 3.79
N PHE A 93 2.63 -10.08 3.73
CA PHE A 93 3.15 -10.92 2.65
C PHE A 93 2.01 -11.68 2.00
N HIS A 94 1.94 -11.66 0.67
CA HIS A 94 0.98 -12.42 -0.10
C HIS A 94 1.30 -12.33 -1.60
N GLU A 95 0.99 -13.37 -2.35
CA GLU A 95 1.15 -13.38 -3.82
C GLU A 95 0.28 -12.32 -4.51
N SER A 96 -0.94 -12.09 -3.98
CA SER A 96 -1.85 -11.06 -4.45
C SER A 96 -1.94 -9.91 -3.45
N ALA A 97 -1.31 -8.78 -3.77
CA ALA A 97 -1.41 -7.58 -2.95
C ALA A 97 -2.87 -7.15 -2.73
N ALA A 98 -3.70 -7.25 -3.76
CA ALA A 98 -5.11 -6.84 -3.68
C ALA A 98 -5.91 -7.65 -2.66
N LEU A 99 -5.76 -8.99 -2.69
CA LEU A 99 -6.46 -9.87 -1.74
C LEU A 99 -5.97 -9.61 -0.31
N LYS A 100 -4.67 -9.41 -0.14
CA LYS A 100 -4.10 -9.12 1.18
C LYS A 100 -4.56 -7.78 1.73
N ILE A 101 -4.66 -6.75 0.91
CA ILE A 101 -5.21 -5.44 1.31
C ILE A 101 -6.63 -5.59 1.85
N VAL A 102 -7.49 -6.32 1.14
CA VAL A 102 -8.87 -6.56 1.58
C VAL A 102 -8.93 -7.35 2.88
N ASP A 103 -8.12 -8.42 2.99
CA ASP A 103 -8.03 -9.26 4.18
C ASP A 103 -7.55 -8.44 5.40
N VAL A 104 -6.47 -7.69 5.26
CA VAL A 104 -5.94 -6.82 6.33
C VAL A 104 -6.97 -5.78 6.75
N ALA A 105 -7.67 -5.16 5.81
CA ALA A 105 -8.70 -4.17 6.12
C ALA A 105 -9.82 -4.77 6.98
N GLN A 106 -10.25 -5.98 6.65
CA GLN A 106 -11.27 -6.70 7.43
C GLN A 106 -10.76 -7.11 8.80
N GLN A 107 -9.59 -7.75 8.87
CA GLN A 107 -8.99 -8.24 10.14
C GLN A 107 -8.72 -7.11 11.14
N HIS A 108 -8.34 -5.93 10.65
CA HIS A 108 -8.02 -4.78 11.49
C HIS A 108 -9.20 -3.84 11.73
N GLY A 109 -10.41 -4.18 11.25
CA GLY A 109 -11.62 -3.39 11.45
C GLY A 109 -11.58 -2.03 10.76
N CYS A 110 -10.89 -1.93 9.61
CA CYS A 110 -10.93 -0.73 8.78
C CYS A 110 -12.31 -0.63 8.11
N ASP A 111 -12.86 0.58 8.07
CA ASP A 111 -14.16 0.86 7.48
C ASP A 111 -14.07 1.64 6.16
N LEU A 112 -12.84 1.96 5.73
CA LEU A 112 -12.51 2.52 4.42
C LEU A 112 -11.14 2.04 3.97
N ILE A 113 -10.99 1.74 2.68
CA ILE A 113 -9.70 1.56 2.01
C ILE A 113 -9.45 2.80 1.15
N PHE A 114 -8.32 3.47 1.36
CA PHE A 114 -7.87 4.61 0.57
C PHE A 114 -6.64 4.21 -0.24
N MET A 115 -6.71 4.32 -1.55
CA MET A 115 -5.61 3.90 -2.42
C MET A 115 -5.52 4.75 -3.69
N GLY A 116 -4.36 4.71 -4.34
CA GLY A 116 -4.16 5.38 -5.61
C GLY A 116 -4.83 4.66 -6.78
N SER A 117 -5.14 5.41 -7.83
CA SER A 117 -5.63 4.83 -9.08
C SER A 117 -4.56 3.99 -9.79
N HIS A 118 -3.27 4.27 -9.55
CA HIS A 118 -2.10 3.59 -10.12
C HIS A 118 -1.01 3.44 -9.05
N GLY A 119 -0.22 2.36 -9.15
CA GLY A 119 0.99 2.15 -8.38
C GLY A 119 2.24 2.43 -9.22
N ARG A 120 3.28 1.58 -9.06
CA ARG A 120 4.58 1.69 -9.74
C ARG A 120 4.53 1.76 -11.26
N SER A 121 3.52 1.19 -11.89
CA SER A 121 3.36 1.13 -13.35
C SER A 121 2.66 2.35 -13.97
N GLY A 122 2.67 3.48 -13.32
CA GLY A 122 1.93 4.74 -13.54
C GLY A 122 1.73 5.32 -14.95
N TRP A 123 1.74 4.51 -15.98
CA TRP A 123 1.58 4.93 -17.38
C TRP A 123 0.22 4.53 -17.93
N GLY A 124 -0.69 5.47 -17.97
CA GLY A 124 -1.98 5.32 -18.62
C GLY A 124 -3.07 6.17 -17.99
N GLN A 125 -3.48 7.25 -18.67
CA GLN A 125 -4.43 8.23 -18.13
C GLN A 125 -5.88 7.72 -17.95
N LEU A 126 -6.22 6.54 -18.44
CA LEU A 126 -7.60 6.07 -18.54
C LEU A 126 -7.92 4.76 -17.79
N LEU A 127 -6.93 3.96 -17.41
CA LEU A 127 -7.18 2.65 -16.79
C LEU A 127 -6.75 2.62 -15.32
N LEU A 128 -7.56 2.00 -14.48
CA LEU A 128 -7.18 1.70 -13.09
C LEU A 128 -6.05 0.67 -13.06
N GLY A 129 -5.12 0.83 -12.12
CA GLY A 129 -4.08 -0.17 -11.87
C GLY A 129 -4.66 -1.54 -11.52
N SER A 130 -3.92 -2.60 -11.83
CA SER A 130 -4.39 -3.98 -11.64
C SER A 130 -4.73 -4.29 -10.18
N VAL A 131 -3.95 -3.78 -9.22
CA VAL A 131 -4.21 -3.96 -7.79
C VAL A 131 -5.50 -3.22 -7.41
N THR A 132 -5.64 -1.97 -7.82
CA THR A 132 -6.83 -1.16 -7.53
C THR A 132 -8.10 -1.80 -8.07
N ASN A 133 -8.06 -2.27 -9.31
CA ASN A 133 -9.20 -2.94 -9.94
C ASN A 133 -9.59 -4.22 -9.17
N LYS A 134 -8.62 -5.04 -8.78
CA LYS A 134 -8.89 -6.24 -7.98
C LYS A 134 -9.42 -5.92 -6.59
N VAL A 135 -8.91 -4.89 -5.92
CA VAL A 135 -9.45 -4.46 -4.61
C VAL A 135 -10.90 -4.06 -4.74
N LEU A 136 -11.27 -3.27 -5.76
CA LEU A 136 -12.66 -2.87 -6.04
C LEU A 136 -13.58 -4.07 -6.28
N GLN A 137 -13.08 -5.12 -6.95
CA GLN A 137 -13.86 -6.33 -7.23
C GLN A 137 -14.11 -7.20 -5.99
N HIS A 138 -13.16 -7.23 -5.05
CA HIS A 138 -13.19 -8.17 -3.92
C HIS A 138 -13.55 -7.53 -2.58
N SER A 139 -13.47 -6.20 -2.46
CA SER A 139 -13.73 -5.52 -1.21
C SER A 139 -15.22 -5.41 -0.92
N LYS A 140 -15.59 -5.75 0.32
CA LYS A 140 -16.90 -5.42 0.91
C LYS A 140 -16.86 -4.11 1.70
N ILE A 141 -15.65 -3.58 1.92
CA ILE A 141 -15.41 -2.29 2.56
C ILE A 141 -15.39 -1.23 1.47
N PRO A 142 -15.98 -0.05 1.68
CA PRO A 142 -15.87 1.07 0.73
C PRO A 142 -14.42 1.36 0.35
N VAL A 143 -14.20 1.65 -0.92
CA VAL A 143 -12.87 1.96 -1.47
C VAL A 143 -12.90 3.35 -2.08
N LEU A 144 -12.04 4.24 -1.57
CA LEU A 144 -11.80 5.54 -2.16
C LEU A 144 -10.54 5.47 -3.02
N VAL A 145 -10.73 5.67 -4.31
CA VAL A 145 -9.62 5.69 -5.27
C VAL A 145 -9.24 7.14 -5.56
N HIS A 146 -8.04 7.51 -5.12
CA HIS A 146 -7.49 8.84 -5.34
C HIS A 146 -6.67 8.89 -6.63
N ARG A 147 -7.02 9.82 -7.52
CA ARG A 147 -6.27 10.08 -8.73
C ARG A 147 -5.44 11.36 -8.56
N LEU A 148 -4.14 11.25 -8.73
CA LEU A 148 -3.29 12.43 -8.84
C LEU A 148 -3.55 13.09 -10.21
N ILE A 149 -4.08 14.30 -10.17
CA ILE A 149 -4.21 15.12 -11.36
C ILE A 149 -2.82 15.71 -11.63
N GLN A 150 -2.19 15.33 -12.74
CA GLN A 150 -1.03 16.06 -13.23
C GLN A 150 -1.54 17.40 -13.78
N GLU A 151 -1.08 18.50 -13.20
CA GLU A 151 -1.32 19.80 -13.83
C GLU A 151 -0.69 19.80 -15.23
N PRO A 152 -1.43 20.19 -16.30
CA PRO A 152 -0.86 20.33 -17.62
C PRO A 152 0.08 21.54 -17.61
N GLY A 153 1.40 21.32 -17.63
CA GLY A 153 2.36 22.38 -17.89
C GLY A 153 3.42 22.62 -16.82
N GLY A 154 4.34 21.68 -16.68
CA GLY A 154 5.68 21.96 -16.22
C GLY A 154 6.64 21.57 -17.34
N LYS A 155 6.96 22.52 -18.22
CA LYS A 155 8.11 22.42 -19.13
C LYS A 155 9.39 22.58 -18.33
#